data_937882fde6f720691635ef8c6e904ebe
#
_entry.id   937882fde6f720691635ef8c6e904ebe
#
_cell.length_a   1.000
_cell.length_b   1.000
_cell.length_c   1.000
_cell.angle_alpha   90.00
_cell.angle_beta   90.00
_cell.angle_gamma   90.00
#
_symmetry.space_group_name_H-M   'P 1'
#
loop_
_entity.id
_entity.type
_entity.pdbx_description
1 polymer ?
#
loop_
_entity_poly.entity_id
_entity_poly.type
_entity_poly.pdbx_seq_one_letter_code
_entity_poly.pdbx_strand_id
1 'polypeptide(L)'
;MPSLNPTCTGKTMQRTMLKSKLHRVTTTHSELHYEGSCAIDENLLDAANIIENEQIDIWNVNNGERFTTYAIRAERGSGIISVNGSAARRAAPGDLLIIASFALYDEAELASVAPSLIYVDAQNRIVRTGHAIPAQAA
;
A
#
# COMPACT_ATOMS: atom_id res chain seq x y z
N MET A 1 -14.89 37.60 -6.74
CA MET A 1 -14.54 36.96 -6.75
C MET A 1 -14.04 36.34 -7.39
N PRO A 2 -13.97 36.54 -7.30
CA PRO A 2 -13.48 35.80 -7.73
C PRO A 2 -13.13 35.03 -8.42
N SER A 3 -13.18 35.07 -8.33
CA SER A 3 -12.84 34.28 -8.80
C SER A 3 -12.58 33.52 -9.37
N LEU A 4 -12.79 33.77 -9.27
CA LEU A 4 -12.55 32.99 -9.58
C LEU A 4 -12.24 32.25 -10.27
N ASN A 5 -12.30 32.49 -10.30
CA ASN A 5 -11.96 31.76 -10.79
C ASN A 5 -11.83 30.89 -11.36
N PRO A 6 -11.98 30.97 -11.40
CA PRO A 6 -11.85 30.11 -11.77
C PRO A 6 -11.52 29.40 -12.40
N THR A 7 -11.44 29.56 -12.31
CA THR A 7 -11.01 29.02 -12.80
C THR A 7 -10.40 28.28 -13.04
N CYS A 8 -10.32 28.57 -12.86
CA CYS A 8 -9.55 27.91 -13.04
C CYS A 8 -9.55 26.90 -12.86
N THR A 9 -10.01 27.29 -12.69
CA THR A 9 -10.21 26.37 -12.20
C THR A 9 -10.35 25.04 -12.54
N GLY A 10 -10.49 24.26 -11.89
CA GLY A 10 -10.79 22.91 -11.99
C GLY A 10 -10.26 22.14 -13.18
N LYS A 11 -9.41 22.72 -13.92
CA LYS A 11 -8.89 22.12 -15.15
C LYS A 11 -7.53 21.51 -14.96
N THR A 12 -7.04 21.45 -13.72
CA THR A 12 -5.75 20.85 -13.42
C THR A 12 -5.82 19.36 -13.65
N MET A 13 -4.91 18.83 -14.47
CA MET A 13 -4.78 17.40 -14.67
C MET A 13 -4.26 16.78 -13.41
N GLN A 14 -4.83 15.65 -13.02
CA GLN A 14 -4.36 14.86 -11.89
C GLN A 14 -3.76 13.55 -12.38
N ARG A 15 -2.74 13.08 -11.70
CA ARG A 15 -2.12 11.80 -11.98
C ARG A 15 -2.24 10.90 -10.76
N THR A 16 -2.56 9.63 -11.00
CA THR A 16 -2.53 8.62 -9.94
C THR A 16 -1.07 8.19 -9.77
N MET A 17 -0.50 8.47 -8.60
CA MET A 17 0.90 8.22 -8.33
C MET A 17 1.06 7.23 -7.19
N LEU A 18 2.13 6.46 -7.22
CA LEU A 18 2.47 5.57 -6.12
C LEU A 18 2.71 6.41 -4.86
N LYS A 19 1.89 6.18 -3.83
CA LYS A 19 2.03 6.87 -2.55
C LYS A 19 2.94 6.10 -1.61
N SER A 20 2.78 4.78 -1.54
CA SER A 20 3.59 3.95 -0.67
C SER A 20 3.59 2.50 -1.13
N LYS A 21 4.57 1.75 -0.64
CA LYS A 21 4.70 0.34 -0.96
C LYS A 21 5.33 -0.39 0.23
N LEU A 22 4.65 -1.44 0.69
CA LEU A 22 5.23 -2.42 1.60
C LEU A 22 5.81 -3.52 0.73
N HIS A 23 7.14 -3.62 0.71
CA HIS A 23 7.83 -4.48 -0.26
C HIS A 23 8.13 -5.86 0.32
N ARG A 24 7.48 -6.89 -0.25
CA ARG A 24 7.73 -8.30 0.05
C ARG A 24 7.49 -8.66 1.51
N VAL A 25 6.34 -8.21 2.05
CA VAL A 25 5.90 -8.64 3.37
C VAL A 25 5.44 -10.09 3.32
N THR A 26 5.63 -10.82 4.42
CA THR A 26 5.23 -12.23 4.51
C THR A 26 3.80 -12.33 5.02
N THR A 27 2.96 -13.04 4.28
CA THR A 27 1.60 -13.36 4.72
C THR A 27 1.67 -14.25 5.97
N THR A 28 1.04 -13.82 7.06
CA THR A 28 1.01 -14.60 8.29
C THR A 28 -0.28 -15.39 8.45
N HIS A 29 -1.38 -14.87 7.94
CA HIS A 29 -2.71 -15.48 8.06
C HIS A 29 -3.48 -15.33 6.76
N SER A 30 -4.40 -16.28 6.53
CA SER A 30 -5.30 -16.26 5.41
C SER A 30 -6.65 -16.76 5.90
N GLU A 31 -7.57 -15.83 6.22
CA GLU A 31 -8.80 -16.14 6.95
C GLU A 31 -10.02 -15.99 6.03
N LEU A 32 -10.37 -17.06 5.36
CA LEU A 32 -11.44 -17.06 4.37
C LEU A 32 -12.79 -16.60 4.94
N HIS A 33 -13.10 -16.96 6.16
CA HIS A 33 -14.40 -16.68 6.77
C HIS A 33 -14.42 -15.44 7.65
N TYR A 34 -13.43 -14.59 7.50
CA TYR A 34 -13.37 -13.30 8.14
C TYR A 34 -13.88 -12.23 7.16
N GLU A 35 -14.26 -11.06 7.67
CA GLU A 35 -14.66 -9.97 6.78
C GLU A 35 -13.51 -9.60 5.83
N GLY A 36 -13.87 -9.30 4.56
CA GLY A 36 -12.87 -8.99 3.54
C GLY A 36 -12.04 -7.78 3.93
N SER A 37 -10.70 -7.93 3.87
CA SER A 37 -9.76 -6.87 4.23
C SER A 37 -8.36 -7.45 4.22
N CYS A 38 -7.37 -6.59 4.47
CA CYS A 38 -6.03 -7.05 4.81
C CYS A 38 -5.63 -6.39 6.13
N ALA A 39 -5.46 -7.20 7.18
CA ALA A 39 -5.01 -6.71 8.46
C ALA A 39 -3.48 -6.58 8.44
N ILE A 40 -3.00 -5.39 8.72
CA ILE A 40 -1.58 -5.05 8.61
C ILE A 40 -1.10 -4.48 9.94
N ASP A 41 0.04 -4.97 10.42
CA ASP A 41 0.71 -4.43 11.61
C ASP A 41 0.71 -2.90 11.55
N GLU A 42 0.23 -2.28 12.61
CA GLU A 42 0.05 -0.81 12.64
C GLU A 42 1.37 -0.06 12.45
N ASN A 43 2.51 -0.64 12.83
CA ASN A 43 3.82 -0.03 12.53
C ASN A 43 4.04 0.10 11.03
N LEU A 44 3.62 -0.89 10.25
CA LEU A 44 3.76 -0.85 8.80
C LEU A 44 2.80 0.16 8.18
N LEU A 45 1.58 0.23 8.69
CA LEU A 45 0.60 1.21 8.22
C LEU A 45 1.10 2.64 8.44
N ASP A 46 1.65 2.91 9.63
CA ASP A 46 2.19 4.23 9.94
C ASP A 46 3.34 4.58 9.00
N ALA A 47 4.27 3.65 8.81
CA ALA A 47 5.43 3.89 7.97
C ALA A 47 5.03 4.15 6.51
N ALA A 48 4.01 3.46 6.04
CA ALA A 48 3.52 3.58 4.66
C ALA A 48 2.50 4.70 4.48
N ASN A 49 2.12 5.38 5.56
CA ASN A 49 1.07 6.40 5.53
C ASN A 49 -0.23 5.84 4.94
N ILE A 50 -0.62 4.67 5.40
CA ILE A 50 -1.89 4.04 5.05
C ILE A 50 -2.77 4.05 6.29
N ILE A 51 -3.99 4.53 6.15
CA ILE A 51 -4.93 4.55 7.25
C ILE A 51 -5.96 3.43 7.09
N GLU A 52 -6.65 3.13 8.18
CA GLU A 52 -7.71 2.12 8.19
C GLU A 52 -8.78 2.46 7.16
N ASN A 53 -9.24 1.45 6.43
CA ASN A 53 -10.23 1.53 5.36
C ASN A 53 -9.71 2.12 4.05
N GLU A 54 -8.45 2.45 3.98
CA GLU A 54 -7.86 2.94 2.74
C GLU A 54 -7.72 1.78 1.73
N GLN A 55 -8.01 2.06 0.47
CA GLN A 55 -7.84 1.09 -0.60
C GLN A 55 -6.36 0.78 -0.81
N ILE A 56 -6.07 -0.51 -0.97
CA ILE A 56 -4.72 -1.00 -1.28
C ILE A 56 -4.78 -2.02 -2.39
N ASP A 57 -3.69 -2.09 -3.14
CA ASP A 57 -3.47 -3.14 -4.13
C ASP A 57 -2.46 -4.12 -3.57
N ILE A 58 -2.73 -5.41 -3.71
CA ILE A 58 -1.86 -6.48 -3.23
C ILE A 58 -1.40 -7.32 -4.41
N TRP A 59 -0.10 -7.49 -4.52
CA TRP A 59 0.53 -8.28 -5.58
C TRP A 59 1.29 -9.44 -4.94
N ASN A 60 0.85 -10.66 -5.22
CA ASN A 60 1.47 -11.86 -4.65
C ASN A 60 2.66 -12.26 -5.51
N VAL A 61 3.84 -12.23 -4.93
CA VAL A 61 5.09 -12.54 -5.63
C VAL A 61 5.16 -14.03 -5.98
N ASN A 62 4.57 -14.89 -5.16
CA ASN A 62 4.69 -16.34 -5.30
C ASN A 62 3.78 -16.92 -6.37
N ASN A 63 2.58 -16.38 -6.55
CA ASN A 63 1.61 -16.95 -7.50
C ASN A 63 1.19 -15.98 -8.60
N GLY A 64 1.63 -14.72 -8.54
CA GLY A 64 1.30 -13.73 -9.55
C GLY A 64 -0.09 -13.11 -9.45
N GLU A 65 -0.87 -13.48 -8.44
CA GLU A 65 -2.20 -12.92 -8.25
C GLU A 65 -2.12 -11.45 -7.87
N ARG A 66 -3.05 -10.68 -8.40
CA ARG A 66 -3.14 -9.24 -8.12
C ARG A 66 -4.59 -8.92 -7.79
N PHE A 67 -4.80 -8.24 -6.68
CA PHE A 67 -6.16 -7.94 -6.24
C PHE A 67 -6.18 -6.65 -5.42
N THR A 68 -7.36 -6.07 -5.31
CA THR A 68 -7.60 -4.84 -4.59
C THR A 68 -8.47 -5.14 -3.38
N THR A 69 -8.12 -4.54 -2.24
CA THR A 69 -8.89 -4.65 -1.02
C THR A 69 -8.71 -3.36 -0.21
N TYR A 70 -8.92 -3.40 1.09
CA TYR A 70 -8.70 -2.26 1.96
C TYR A 70 -7.96 -2.70 3.23
N ALA A 71 -7.25 -1.76 3.84
CA ALA A 71 -6.43 -2.04 5.01
C ALA A 71 -7.24 -1.95 6.29
N ILE A 72 -6.96 -2.84 7.23
CA ILE A 72 -7.38 -2.68 8.63
C ILE A 72 -6.15 -2.86 9.51
N ARG A 73 -6.24 -2.35 10.73
CA ARG A 73 -5.12 -2.44 11.66
C ARG A 73 -5.02 -3.84 12.27
N ALA A 74 -3.79 -4.35 12.37
CA ALA A 74 -3.44 -5.46 13.24
C ALA A 74 -2.59 -4.91 14.38
N GLU A 75 -2.47 -5.68 15.44
CA GLU A 75 -1.75 -5.27 16.65
C GLU A 75 -0.35 -4.74 16.31
N ARG A 76 -0.03 -3.59 16.88
CA ARG A 76 1.25 -2.90 16.66
C ARG A 76 2.41 -3.78 17.10
N GLY A 77 3.37 -4.00 16.21
CA GLY A 77 4.55 -4.81 16.48
C GLY A 77 4.32 -6.31 16.35
N SER A 78 3.12 -6.72 15.92
CA SER A 78 2.78 -8.16 15.82
C SER A 78 3.39 -8.83 14.60
N GLY A 79 3.76 -8.06 13.57
CA GLY A 79 4.21 -8.62 12.30
C GLY A 79 3.08 -9.22 11.48
N ILE A 80 1.84 -9.00 11.86
CA ILE A 80 0.68 -9.61 11.18
C ILE A 80 0.46 -8.99 9.80
N ILE A 81 0.30 -9.88 8.82
CA ILE A 81 -0.25 -9.59 7.49
C ILE A 81 -1.29 -10.69 7.26
N SER A 82 -2.55 -10.35 7.45
CA SER A 82 -3.65 -11.31 7.35
C SER A 82 -4.55 -10.94 6.19
N VAL A 83 -4.63 -11.83 5.19
CA VAL A 83 -5.49 -11.63 4.02
C VAL A 83 -6.82 -12.29 4.31
N ASN A 84 -7.86 -11.48 4.42
CA ASN A 84 -9.16 -11.91 4.95
C ASN A 84 -10.24 -11.93 3.88
N GLY A 85 -11.24 -12.80 4.09
CA GLY A 85 -12.40 -12.90 3.21
C GLY A 85 -12.06 -13.58 1.90
N SER A 86 -12.74 -13.21 0.83
CA SER A 86 -12.56 -13.84 -0.48
C SER A 86 -11.12 -13.73 -0.99
N ALA A 87 -10.40 -12.67 -0.63
CA ALA A 87 -9.00 -12.49 -1.02
C ALA A 87 -8.10 -13.56 -0.42
N ALA A 88 -8.53 -14.26 0.63
CA ALA A 88 -7.75 -15.34 1.24
C ALA A 88 -7.48 -16.48 0.25
N ARG A 89 -8.28 -16.59 -0.82
CA ARG A 89 -8.04 -17.59 -1.86
C ARG A 89 -6.87 -17.23 -2.77
N ARG A 90 -6.34 -16.01 -2.67
CA ARG A 90 -5.26 -15.53 -3.53
C ARG A 90 -3.93 -15.39 -2.82
N ALA A 91 -3.88 -15.68 -1.51
CA ALA A 91 -2.66 -15.58 -0.73
C ALA A 91 -2.68 -16.63 0.39
N ALA A 92 -1.63 -17.41 0.47
CA ALA A 92 -1.46 -18.41 1.52
C ALA A 92 -0.42 -17.92 2.53
N PRO A 93 -0.50 -18.35 3.80
CA PRO A 93 0.56 -18.04 4.76
C PRO A 93 1.93 -18.41 4.18
N GLY A 94 2.89 -17.51 4.34
CA GLY A 94 4.23 -17.67 3.79
C GLY A 94 4.44 -16.99 2.45
N ASP A 95 3.38 -16.66 1.73
CA ASP A 95 3.51 -15.94 0.46
C ASP A 95 4.04 -14.53 0.69
N LEU A 96 4.90 -14.08 -0.21
CA LEU A 96 5.43 -12.72 -0.19
C LEU A 96 4.49 -11.82 -0.97
N LEU A 97 4.11 -10.72 -0.35
CA LEU A 97 3.19 -9.76 -0.92
C LEU A 97 3.84 -8.40 -1.07
N ILE A 98 3.49 -7.71 -2.15
CA ILE A 98 3.77 -6.29 -2.29
C ILE A 98 2.43 -5.58 -2.10
N ILE A 99 2.37 -4.68 -1.13
CA ILE A 99 1.15 -3.95 -0.82
C ILE A 99 1.39 -2.49 -1.17
N ALA A 100 0.60 -1.96 -2.11
CA ALA A 100 0.81 -0.62 -2.64
C ALA A 100 -0.42 0.25 -2.40
N SER A 101 -0.18 1.54 -2.19
CA SER A 101 -1.23 2.54 -2.16
C SER A 101 -0.91 3.63 -3.18
N PHE A 102 -1.96 4.24 -3.71
CA PHE A 102 -1.86 5.28 -4.72
C PHE A 102 -2.72 6.46 -4.28
N ALA A 103 -2.38 7.64 -4.77
CA ALA A 103 -3.17 8.83 -4.52
C ALA A 103 -3.14 9.71 -5.76
N LEU A 104 -4.15 10.57 -5.87
CA LEU A 104 -4.24 11.54 -6.96
C LEU A 104 -3.48 12.80 -6.57
N TYR A 105 -2.64 13.27 -7.47
CA TYR A 105 -1.86 14.49 -7.27
C TYR A 105 -2.04 15.40 -8.48
N ASP A 106 -2.13 16.70 -8.25
CA ASP A 106 -2.14 17.68 -9.34
C ASP A 106 -0.70 18.08 -9.70
N GLU A 107 -0.55 18.87 -10.76
CA GLU A 107 0.77 19.26 -11.26
C GLU A 107 1.58 20.02 -10.20
N ALA A 108 0.93 20.83 -9.37
CA ALA A 108 1.63 21.58 -8.35
C ALA A 108 2.20 20.70 -7.26
N GLU A 109 1.52 19.58 -6.96
CA GLU A 109 1.95 18.65 -5.93
C GLU A 109 3.07 17.72 -6.38
N LEU A 110 3.19 17.48 -7.70
CA LEU A 110 4.13 16.49 -8.23
C LEU A 110 5.58 16.80 -7.87
N ALA A 111 5.93 18.06 -7.70
CA ALA A 111 7.29 18.46 -7.36
C ALA A 111 7.74 17.91 -6.00
N SER A 112 6.79 17.65 -5.10
CA SER A 112 7.10 17.18 -3.75
C SER A 112 6.67 15.72 -3.51
N VAL A 113 6.17 15.04 -4.55
CA VAL A 113 5.76 13.63 -4.41
C VAL A 113 7.00 12.74 -4.32
N ALA A 114 7.02 11.92 -3.28
CA ALA A 114 8.03 10.87 -3.14
C ALA A 114 7.36 9.71 -2.41
N PRO A 115 7.35 8.50 -2.99
CA PRO A 115 6.67 7.38 -2.35
C PRO A 115 7.40 6.94 -1.08
N SER A 116 6.64 6.43 -0.12
CA SER A 116 7.22 5.79 1.06
C SER A 116 7.40 4.31 0.74
N LEU A 117 8.64 3.88 0.65
CA LEU A 117 9.00 2.51 0.32
C LEU A 117 9.52 1.83 1.58
N ILE A 118 8.83 0.76 1.99
CA ILE A 118 9.09 0.10 3.26
C ILE A 118 9.61 -1.31 2.98
N TYR A 119 10.78 -1.63 3.53
CA TYR A 119 11.42 -2.93 3.37
C TYR A 119 11.48 -3.63 4.71
N VAL A 120 11.17 -4.91 4.72
CA VAL A 120 11.02 -5.67 5.96
C VAL A 120 11.87 -6.94 5.94
N ASP A 121 12.06 -7.52 7.13
CA ASP A 121 12.68 -8.83 7.27
C ASP A 121 11.60 -9.93 7.23
N ALA A 122 12.01 -11.17 7.47
CA ALA A 122 11.11 -12.32 7.39
C ALA A 122 10.00 -12.29 8.46
N GLN A 123 10.15 -11.50 9.50
CA GLN A 123 9.15 -11.33 10.54
C GLN A 123 8.33 -10.04 10.35
N ASN A 124 8.41 -9.43 9.18
CA ASN A 124 7.71 -8.19 8.85
C ASN A 124 8.13 -7.00 9.72
N ARG A 125 9.38 -7.00 10.20
CA ARG A 125 9.93 -5.86 10.91
C ARG A 125 10.63 -4.96 9.92
N ILE A 126 10.46 -3.65 10.08
CA ILE A 126 11.06 -2.68 9.16
C ILE A 126 12.58 -2.69 9.32
N VAL A 127 13.28 -2.91 8.22
CA VAL A 127 14.75 -2.87 8.19
C VAL A 127 15.27 -1.69 7.43
N ARG A 128 14.45 -1.08 6.56
CA ARG A 128 14.88 0.06 5.75
C ARG A 128 13.67 0.78 5.20
N THR A 129 13.78 2.09 5.03
CA THR A 129 12.78 2.90 4.33
C THR A 129 13.47 3.70 3.25
N GLY A 130 12.74 4.03 2.20
CA GLY A 130 13.27 4.82 1.09
C GLY A 130 12.18 5.61 0.41
N HIS A 131 12.58 6.47 -0.54
CA HIS A 131 11.65 7.36 -1.24
C HIS A 131 11.88 7.37 -2.76
N ALA A 132 12.76 6.53 -3.26
CA ALA A 132 13.05 6.48 -4.70
C ALA A 132 13.38 5.06 -5.12
N ILE A 133 12.92 4.71 -6.32
CA ILE A 133 13.25 3.44 -6.96
C ILE A 133 14.29 3.77 -8.02
N PRO A 134 15.49 3.16 -7.97
CA PRO A 134 16.53 3.44 -8.96
C PRO A 134 16.07 3.07 -10.37
N ALA A 135 16.57 3.80 -11.35
CA ALA A 135 16.33 3.42 -12.74
C ALA A 135 16.96 2.06 -12.99
N GLN A 136 16.24 1.23 -13.72
CA GLN A 136 16.75 -0.09 -14.08
C GLN A 136 17.86 0.06 -15.12
N ALA A 137 19.00 -0.55 -14.85
CA ALA A 137 20.11 -0.57 -15.78
C ALA A 137 19.86 -1.56 -16.90
N ALA A 138 20.49 -1.29 -18.06
CA ALA A 138 20.37 -2.17 -19.24
C ALA A 138 21.08 -3.52 -19.00
#